data_b9ccfcb5edbd301d88230769e379eb6f
#
_entry.id   b9ccfcb5edbd301d88230769e379eb6f
#
_cell.length_a   1.000
_cell.length_b   1.000
_cell.length_c   1.000
_cell.angle_alpha   90.00
_cell.angle_beta   90.00
_cell.angle_gamma   90.00
#
_symmetry.space_group_name_H-M   'P 1'
#
loop_
_entity.id
_entity.type
_entity.pdbx_description
1 polymer ?
#
loop_
_entity_poly.entity_id
_entity_poly.type
_entity_poly.pdbx_seq_one_letter_code
_entity_poly.pdbx_strand_id
1 'polypeptide(L)'
;MKTKNLVSTLLCLTLLSCSEARLPDSPQINPELTLHYERPAQAWEETLPLGNGRMGMMPYGLVESERILLNEISMWSGSEAGYANPDAAESLPEIQELLKQGRNAEAQAVMYERFVPKKPEGGGTYGSYEVLGQLVIDFNYADADSVSSYTRGLDLAEATSWTRFKKGDTGYLREYYVSRPDDVMVIGLSADKKESISFTTHLDRAGRCILEQTEDGLLKMHGILDSGVEGKDGMHYHAYAKVMAEGRNADIRNHVTESGSPCITVSNADKAWIFISCATGFFEGDSANMKARAD
;
A
#
# COMPACT_ATOMS: atom_id res chain seq x y z
N MET A 1 5.33 -75.18 44.32
CA MET A 1 5.93 -73.84 44.08
C MET A 1 5.26 -73.19 42.86
N LYS A 2 4.40 -72.19 43.07
CA LYS A 2 3.69 -71.49 42.00
C LYS A 2 4.23 -70.05 41.94
N THR A 3 4.96 -69.74 40.90
CA THR A 3 5.44 -68.36 40.60
C THR A 3 4.32 -67.57 39.95
N LYS A 4 3.93 -66.43 40.57
CA LYS A 4 2.96 -65.46 40.01
C LYS A 4 3.72 -64.50 39.17
N ASN A 5 3.37 -64.44 37.89
CA ASN A 5 3.82 -63.37 37.00
C ASN A 5 2.99 -62.10 37.25
N LEU A 6 3.66 -61.04 37.66
CA LEU A 6 3.09 -59.71 37.81
C LEU A 6 3.30 -58.98 36.48
N VAL A 7 2.22 -58.74 35.70
CA VAL A 7 2.25 -57.92 34.49
C VAL A 7 2.02 -56.50 34.95
N SER A 8 3.08 -55.69 34.86
CA SER A 8 3.04 -54.24 35.11
C SER A 8 2.59 -53.53 33.83
N THR A 9 1.34 -53.04 33.82
CA THR A 9 0.80 -52.25 32.72
C THR A 9 1.31 -50.80 32.90
N LEU A 10 2.30 -50.41 32.07
CA LEU A 10 2.82 -49.07 32.01
C LEU A 10 1.84 -48.19 31.18
N LEU A 11 1.06 -47.37 31.86
CA LEU A 11 0.15 -46.43 31.25
C LEU A 11 0.97 -45.24 30.71
N CYS A 12 1.21 -45.18 29.41
CA CYS A 12 1.88 -44.11 28.73
C CYS A 12 0.89 -42.93 28.56
N LEU A 13 0.90 -41.95 29.48
CA LEU A 13 0.24 -40.71 29.29
C LEU A 13 1.02 -39.89 28.23
N THR A 14 0.57 -39.95 27.00
CA THR A 14 0.97 -38.96 25.96
C THR A 14 0.32 -37.62 26.30
N LEU A 15 1.08 -36.73 26.91
CA LEU A 15 0.76 -35.32 26.98
C LEU A 15 0.73 -34.80 25.55
N LEU A 16 -0.48 -34.63 24.98
CA LEU A 16 -0.68 -33.81 23.82
C LEU A 16 -0.35 -32.36 24.27
N SER A 17 0.89 -31.97 24.04
CA SER A 17 1.28 -30.57 24.07
C SER A 17 0.53 -29.87 22.92
N CYS A 18 -0.59 -29.25 23.22
CA CYS A 18 -1.10 -28.19 22.37
C CYS A 18 0.00 -27.12 22.29
N SER A 19 0.74 -27.07 21.20
CA SER A 19 1.59 -25.92 20.92
C SER A 19 0.62 -24.76 20.66
N GLU A 20 0.43 -23.92 21.67
CA GLU A 20 -0.13 -22.59 21.45
C GLU A 20 0.68 -21.96 20.32
N ALA A 21 0.01 -21.52 19.27
CA ALA A 21 0.64 -20.76 18.20
C ALA A 21 1.17 -19.46 18.82
N ARG A 22 2.45 -19.47 19.22
CA ARG A 22 3.13 -18.23 19.61
C ARG A 22 3.16 -17.35 18.38
N LEU A 23 2.76 -16.09 18.56
CA LEU A 23 3.13 -15.03 17.61
C LEU A 23 4.62 -15.22 17.29
N PRO A 24 5.04 -15.07 16.04
CA PRO A 24 6.46 -15.04 15.71
C PRO A 24 7.16 -14.14 16.72
N ASP A 25 8.28 -14.60 17.25
CA ASP A 25 9.05 -13.80 18.21
C ASP A 25 9.20 -12.40 17.63
N SER A 26 8.98 -11.41 18.48
CA SER A 26 9.15 -9.99 18.08
C SER A 26 10.46 -9.89 17.32
N PRO A 27 10.49 -9.30 16.13
CA PRO A 27 11.76 -9.08 15.44
C PRO A 27 12.73 -8.49 16.45
N GLN A 28 13.99 -8.92 16.44
CA GLN A 28 15.01 -8.32 17.30
C GLN A 28 15.16 -6.88 16.83
N ILE A 29 14.46 -5.99 17.52
CA ILE A 29 14.42 -4.56 17.18
C ILE A 29 15.80 -3.99 17.51
N ASN A 30 16.53 -3.54 16.49
CA ASN A 30 17.68 -2.67 16.69
C ASN A 30 17.14 -1.25 16.93
N PRO A 31 17.23 -0.69 18.16
CA PRO A 31 16.66 0.62 18.46
C PRO A 31 17.24 1.76 17.60
N GLU A 32 18.45 1.61 17.10
CA GLU A 32 19.12 2.61 16.27
C GLU A 32 18.58 2.63 14.82
N LEU A 33 17.97 1.53 14.37
CA LEU A 33 17.43 1.36 13.02
C LEU A 33 15.91 1.18 13.01
N THR A 34 15.23 1.53 14.10
CA THR A 34 13.78 1.32 14.21
C THR A 34 13.06 2.60 14.60
N LEU A 35 12.08 2.98 13.79
CA LEU A 35 11.08 3.97 14.19
C LEU A 35 9.99 3.26 14.99
N HIS A 36 9.61 3.81 16.14
CA HIS A 36 8.66 3.20 17.07
C HIS A 36 7.64 4.20 17.58
N TYR A 37 6.37 3.80 17.62
CA TYR A 37 5.24 4.61 18.09
C TYR A 37 4.25 3.76 18.89
N GLU A 38 3.63 4.37 19.88
CA GLU A 38 2.66 3.73 20.79
C GLU A 38 1.20 4.11 20.50
N ARG A 39 0.96 4.77 19.37
CA ARG A 39 -0.37 5.16 18.89
C ARG A 39 -0.49 5.06 17.37
N PRO A 40 -1.70 4.87 16.81
CA PRO A 40 -1.93 5.00 15.38
C PRO A 40 -1.57 6.39 14.83
N ALA A 41 -1.30 6.47 13.52
CA ALA A 41 -1.14 7.73 12.82
C ALA A 41 -2.49 8.46 12.77
N GLN A 42 -2.47 9.78 13.02
CA GLN A 42 -3.64 10.64 12.92
C GLN A 42 -3.68 11.41 11.60
N ALA A 43 -2.51 11.60 10.99
CA ALA A 43 -2.33 12.25 9.69
C ALA A 43 -1.37 11.42 8.83
N TRP A 44 -1.38 11.67 7.52
CA TRP A 44 -0.55 10.91 6.59
C TRP A 44 0.96 11.09 6.84
N GLU A 45 1.38 12.24 7.36
CA GLU A 45 2.76 12.55 7.73
C GLU A 45 3.27 11.71 8.91
N GLU A 46 2.38 11.13 9.69
CA GLU A 46 2.73 10.24 10.80
C GLU A 46 2.78 8.76 10.37
N THR A 47 2.43 8.44 9.15
CA THR A 47 2.49 7.07 8.62
C THR A 47 3.92 6.61 8.40
N LEU A 48 4.13 5.31 8.24
CA LEU A 48 5.46 4.72 8.05
C LEU A 48 5.62 4.29 6.58
N PRO A 49 6.40 5.03 5.78
CA PRO A 49 6.51 4.76 4.35
C PRO A 49 7.36 3.52 4.06
N LEU A 50 6.86 2.70 3.15
CA LEU A 50 7.53 1.52 2.60
C LEU A 50 7.54 1.62 1.07
N GLY A 51 8.58 1.09 0.44
CA GLY A 51 8.63 1.09 -1.03
C GLY A 51 9.81 0.32 -1.59
N ASN A 52 9.70 -0.04 -2.88
CA ASN A 52 10.73 -0.72 -3.64
C ASN A 52 11.41 0.17 -4.69
N GLY A 53 11.09 1.47 -4.72
CA GLY A 53 11.56 2.45 -5.70
C GLY A 53 10.55 2.69 -6.84
N ARG A 54 9.58 1.80 -7.07
CA ARG A 54 8.47 1.97 -8.03
C ARG A 54 7.12 2.13 -7.32
N MET A 55 6.80 1.18 -6.48
CA MET A 55 5.58 1.18 -5.66
C MET A 55 5.90 1.56 -4.22
N GLY A 56 4.90 2.09 -3.54
CA GLY A 56 4.99 2.41 -2.12
C GLY A 56 3.65 2.27 -1.42
N MET A 57 3.70 2.01 -0.12
CA MET A 57 2.54 2.02 0.75
C MET A 57 2.85 2.70 2.08
N MET A 58 1.81 3.24 2.72
CA MET A 58 1.91 4.00 3.95
C MET A 58 0.77 3.59 4.89
N PRO A 59 0.96 2.56 5.76
CA PRO A 59 -0.04 2.14 6.73
C PRO A 59 -0.18 3.15 7.88
N TYR A 60 -1.42 3.42 8.29
CA TYR A 60 -1.74 4.27 9.44
C TYR A 60 -1.61 3.53 10.78
N GLY A 61 -1.76 2.21 10.79
CA GLY A 61 -1.79 1.40 12.00
C GLY A 61 -3.10 1.53 12.79
N LEU A 62 -4.20 1.90 12.14
CA LEU A 62 -5.51 1.99 12.77
C LEU A 62 -6.04 0.60 13.13
N VAL A 63 -6.64 0.43 14.29
CA VAL A 63 -7.02 -0.90 14.79
C VAL A 63 -8.28 -1.41 14.11
N GLU A 64 -9.38 -0.66 14.16
CA GLU A 64 -10.69 -1.11 13.69
C GLU A 64 -10.83 -1.05 12.17
N SER A 65 -10.38 0.03 11.56
CA SER A 65 -10.43 0.25 10.11
C SER A 65 -9.08 0.76 9.62
N GLU A 66 -8.21 -0.15 9.22
CA GLU A 66 -6.88 0.17 8.69
C GLU A 66 -6.99 0.88 7.35
N ARG A 67 -6.17 1.89 7.17
CA ARG A 67 -5.99 2.59 5.90
C ARG A 67 -4.55 2.53 5.48
N ILE A 68 -4.33 2.20 4.24
CA ILE A 68 -2.99 2.10 3.65
C ILE A 68 -3.00 2.92 2.37
N LEU A 69 -2.29 4.05 2.36
CA LEU A 69 -2.10 4.81 1.14
C LEU A 69 -1.19 4.03 0.19
N LEU A 70 -1.55 4.03 -1.08
CA LEU A 70 -0.86 3.31 -2.14
C LEU A 70 -0.30 4.31 -3.14
N ASN A 71 0.94 4.09 -3.56
CA ASN A 71 1.65 4.94 -4.51
C ASN A 71 2.31 4.11 -5.61
N GLU A 72 2.42 4.73 -6.79
CA GLU A 72 3.21 4.28 -7.91
C GLU A 72 3.91 5.49 -8.52
N ILE A 73 5.23 5.39 -8.78
CA ILE A 73 6.10 6.54 -9.08
C ILE A 73 5.71 7.31 -10.34
N SER A 74 5.06 6.66 -11.29
CA SER A 74 4.65 7.27 -12.56
C SER A 74 3.20 7.79 -12.60
N MET A 75 2.51 7.81 -11.45
CA MET A 75 1.15 8.36 -11.33
C MET A 75 1.17 9.89 -11.45
N TRP A 76 1.20 10.40 -12.70
CA TRP A 76 1.22 11.82 -13.01
C TRP A 76 0.07 12.20 -13.93
N SER A 77 -0.65 13.25 -13.57
CA SER A 77 -1.57 13.94 -14.48
C SER A 77 -0.82 14.72 -15.54
N GLY A 78 -1.55 15.27 -16.50
CA GLY A 78 -0.97 16.00 -17.60
C GLY A 78 -0.69 15.12 -18.82
N SER A 79 -0.08 15.69 -19.81
CA SER A 79 0.29 15.04 -21.06
C SER A 79 1.53 15.66 -21.65
N GLU A 80 2.15 14.97 -22.60
CA GLU A 80 3.21 15.57 -23.41
C GLU A 80 2.70 16.82 -24.09
N ALA A 81 3.33 17.94 -23.76
CA ALA A 81 3.06 19.24 -24.37
C ALA A 81 4.39 19.91 -24.68
N GLY A 82 4.48 20.46 -25.87
CA GLY A 82 5.65 21.20 -26.32
C GLY A 82 5.77 22.55 -25.64
N TYR A 83 6.14 22.56 -24.35
CA TYR A 83 6.35 23.83 -23.60
C TYR A 83 7.67 24.52 -23.95
N ALA A 84 8.43 23.99 -24.90
CA ALA A 84 9.66 24.63 -25.35
C ALA A 84 9.37 26.03 -25.86
N ASN A 85 10.20 26.98 -25.43
CA ASN A 85 10.20 28.31 -25.99
C ASN A 85 11.37 28.44 -26.98
N PRO A 86 11.12 28.31 -28.29
CA PRO A 86 12.20 28.35 -29.29
C PRO A 86 12.93 29.69 -29.32
N ASP A 87 12.25 30.78 -28.94
CA ASP A 87 12.81 32.11 -28.94
C ASP A 87 13.63 32.44 -27.68
N ALA A 88 13.64 31.53 -26.69
CA ALA A 88 14.34 31.77 -25.42
C ALA A 88 15.84 32.02 -25.60
N ALA A 89 16.49 31.32 -26.55
CA ALA A 89 17.90 31.47 -26.81
C ALA A 89 18.31 32.90 -27.25
N GLU A 90 17.42 33.64 -27.90
CA GLU A 90 17.67 35.01 -28.36
C GLU A 90 17.82 35.99 -27.20
N SER A 91 17.15 35.74 -26.06
CA SER A 91 17.21 36.57 -24.86
C SER A 91 18.41 36.28 -23.95
N LEU A 92 19.12 35.14 -24.16
CA LEU A 92 20.24 34.72 -23.32
C LEU A 92 21.40 35.72 -23.25
N PRO A 93 21.87 36.35 -24.38
CA PRO A 93 22.95 37.33 -24.33
C PRO A 93 22.60 38.57 -23.50
N GLU A 94 21.36 39.07 -23.59
CA GLU A 94 20.89 40.19 -22.79
C GLU A 94 20.87 39.84 -21.30
N ILE A 95 20.34 38.69 -20.94
CA ILE A 95 20.31 38.21 -19.54
C ILE A 95 21.74 38.12 -18.99
N GLN A 96 22.68 37.55 -19.76
CA GLN A 96 24.07 37.41 -19.34
C GLN A 96 24.75 38.77 -19.14
N GLU A 97 24.49 39.77 -20.03
CA GLU A 97 25.08 41.10 -19.93
C GLU A 97 24.54 41.82 -18.69
N LEU A 98 23.23 41.77 -18.44
CA LEU A 98 22.61 42.33 -17.23
C LEU A 98 23.20 41.72 -15.95
N LEU A 99 23.41 40.43 -15.92
CA LEU A 99 24.06 39.75 -14.78
C LEU A 99 25.50 40.21 -14.56
N LYS A 100 26.31 40.36 -15.63
CA LYS A 100 27.68 40.91 -15.55
C LYS A 100 27.72 42.33 -14.96
N GLN A 101 26.69 43.13 -15.24
CA GLN A 101 26.54 44.49 -14.73
C GLN A 101 25.98 44.54 -13.31
N GLY A 102 25.65 43.41 -12.71
CA GLY A 102 25.01 43.31 -11.38
C GLY A 102 23.53 43.70 -11.36
N ARG A 103 22.90 43.88 -12.53
CA ARG A 103 21.48 44.28 -12.71
C ARG A 103 20.59 43.03 -12.62
N ASN A 104 20.64 42.32 -11.47
CA ASN A 104 20.00 41.01 -11.29
C ASN A 104 18.46 41.08 -11.43
N ALA A 105 17.82 42.15 -10.92
CA ALA A 105 16.37 42.29 -10.99
C ALA A 105 15.88 42.42 -12.44
N GLU A 106 16.64 43.17 -13.27
CA GLU A 106 16.31 43.35 -14.69
C GLU A 106 16.58 42.06 -15.49
N ALA A 107 17.68 41.35 -15.19
CA ALA A 107 17.94 40.01 -15.78
C ALA A 107 16.81 39.05 -15.48
N GLN A 108 16.31 39.05 -14.23
CA GLN A 108 15.19 38.21 -13.81
C GLN A 108 13.88 38.59 -14.53
N ALA A 109 13.62 39.88 -14.73
CA ALA A 109 12.44 40.34 -15.45
C ALA A 109 12.47 39.85 -16.91
N VAL A 110 13.61 40.02 -17.62
CA VAL A 110 13.79 39.50 -18.98
C VAL A 110 13.63 37.95 -19.03
N MET A 111 14.16 37.28 -18.04
CA MET A 111 14.04 35.80 -17.94
C MET A 111 12.57 35.38 -17.82
N TYR A 112 11.80 36.00 -16.92
CA TYR A 112 10.38 35.66 -16.74
C TYR A 112 9.52 36.04 -17.96
N GLU A 113 9.87 37.08 -18.69
CA GLU A 113 9.14 37.52 -19.88
C GLU A 113 9.45 36.65 -21.10
N ARG A 114 10.72 36.32 -21.34
CA ARG A 114 11.17 35.79 -22.64
C ARG A 114 11.90 34.45 -22.56
N PHE A 115 12.39 34.03 -21.40
CA PHE A 115 13.18 32.81 -21.27
C PHE A 115 12.40 31.60 -20.70
N VAL A 116 11.23 31.84 -20.12
CA VAL A 116 10.38 30.79 -19.57
C VAL A 116 9.69 29.95 -20.66
N PRO A 117 9.30 28.72 -20.35
CA PRO A 117 8.48 27.92 -21.25
C PRO A 117 7.19 28.65 -21.66
N LYS A 118 6.79 28.52 -22.91
CA LYS A 118 5.54 29.03 -23.42
C LYS A 118 4.49 27.92 -23.38
N LYS A 119 3.30 28.22 -22.83
CA LYS A 119 2.17 27.30 -22.93
C LYS A 119 1.72 27.24 -24.38
N PRO A 120 1.67 26.06 -25.02
CA PRO A 120 1.13 25.94 -26.37
C PRO A 120 -0.33 26.38 -26.41
N GLU A 121 -0.77 26.92 -27.53
CA GLU A 121 -2.20 27.20 -27.76
C GLU A 121 -2.98 25.85 -27.66
N GLY A 122 -4.04 25.82 -26.83
CA GLY A 122 -4.75 24.59 -26.52
C GLY A 122 -3.98 23.58 -25.65
N GLY A 123 -2.78 23.92 -25.19
CA GLY A 123 -1.99 23.08 -24.29
C GLY A 123 -2.60 22.98 -22.89
N GLY A 124 -2.50 21.82 -22.27
CA GLY A 124 -2.94 21.54 -20.91
C GLY A 124 -2.12 22.29 -19.84
N THR A 125 -2.42 22.03 -18.59
CA THR A 125 -1.60 22.44 -17.45
C THR A 125 -0.42 21.48 -17.28
N TYR A 126 0.62 21.93 -16.56
CA TYR A 126 1.65 20.99 -16.08
C TYR A 126 1.00 19.87 -15.27
N GLY A 127 1.48 18.65 -15.43
CA GLY A 127 1.07 17.51 -14.63
C GLY A 127 1.49 17.64 -13.18
N SER A 128 0.80 16.93 -12.31
CA SER A 128 1.12 16.79 -10.90
C SER A 128 1.13 15.31 -10.52
N TYR A 129 1.93 14.99 -9.52
CA TYR A 129 1.90 13.65 -8.91
C TYR A 129 0.55 13.40 -8.25
N GLU A 130 0.03 12.20 -8.45
CA GLU A 130 -1.22 11.76 -7.85
C GLU A 130 -1.04 10.47 -7.06
N VAL A 131 -1.71 10.37 -5.93
CA VAL A 131 -1.78 9.14 -5.13
C VAL A 131 -2.49 8.07 -5.96
N LEU A 132 -1.98 6.83 -5.96
CA LEU A 132 -2.64 5.71 -6.65
C LEU A 132 -4.03 5.44 -6.08
N GLY A 133 -4.17 5.49 -4.76
CA GLY A 133 -5.40 5.24 -4.02
C GLY A 133 -5.11 4.77 -2.61
N GLN A 134 -6.05 4.05 -2.03
CA GLN A 134 -5.88 3.43 -0.71
C GLN A 134 -6.50 2.03 -0.68
N LEU A 135 -5.93 1.16 0.16
CA LEU A 135 -6.57 -0.06 0.62
C LEU A 135 -7.20 0.23 1.98
N VAL A 136 -8.45 -0.18 2.14
CA VAL A 136 -9.16 -0.14 3.42
C VAL A 136 -9.37 -1.57 3.90
N ILE A 137 -9.13 -1.82 5.20
CA ILE A 137 -9.35 -3.12 5.83
C ILE A 137 -10.17 -2.88 7.10
N ASP A 138 -11.45 -3.21 7.06
CA ASP A 138 -12.37 -3.12 8.18
C ASP A 138 -12.37 -4.44 8.93
N PHE A 139 -11.85 -4.44 10.16
CA PHE A 139 -11.71 -5.65 10.97
C PHE A 139 -12.98 -5.95 11.75
N ASN A 140 -13.33 -7.22 11.82
CA ASN A 140 -14.42 -7.73 12.64
C ASN A 140 -13.85 -8.58 13.78
N TYR A 141 -13.53 -7.92 14.89
CA TYR A 141 -13.00 -8.59 16.09
C TYR A 141 -14.16 -9.22 16.89
N ALA A 142 -13.92 -10.43 17.42
CA ALA A 142 -14.87 -11.09 18.29
C ALA A 142 -15.11 -10.33 19.61
N ASP A 143 -14.06 -9.65 20.10
CA ASP A 143 -14.11 -8.87 21.34
C ASP A 143 -14.32 -7.38 21.06
N ALA A 144 -15.33 -6.80 21.73
CA ALA A 144 -15.56 -5.35 21.73
C ALA A 144 -14.63 -4.60 22.70
N ASP A 145 -13.72 -5.30 23.37
CA ASP A 145 -12.84 -4.77 24.40
C ASP A 145 -11.91 -3.67 23.90
N SER A 146 -11.43 -2.87 24.85
CA SER A 146 -10.48 -1.81 24.57
C SER A 146 -9.13 -2.37 24.10
N VAL A 147 -8.48 -1.61 23.23
CA VAL A 147 -7.14 -1.92 22.74
C VAL A 147 -6.11 -1.70 23.85
N SER A 148 -5.18 -2.63 23.98
CA SER A 148 -4.05 -2.53 24.89
C SER A 148 -2.74 -2.95 24.22
N SER A 149 -1.61 -2.60 24.84
CA SER A 149 -0.26 -2.97 24.37
C SER A 149 -0.02 -2.61 22.90
N TYR A 150 -0.57 -1.47 22.45
CA TYR A 150 -0.42 -1.02 21.07
C TYR A 150 1.00 -0.54 20.79
N THR A 151 1.59 -1.04 19.72
CA THR A 151 2.83 -0.53 19.13
C THR A 151 2.77 -0.62 17.61
N ARG A 152 3.41 0.31 16.93
CA ARG A 152 3.74 0.23 15.51
C ARG A 152 5.15 0.72 15.27
N GLY A 153 5.78 0.23 14.23
CA GLY A 153 7.14 0.62 13.92
C GLY A 153 7.56 0.30 12.49
N LEU A 154 8.74 0.78 12.15
CA LEU A 154 9.42 0.50 10.89
C LEU A 154 10.86 0.11 11.19
N ASP A 155 11.22 -1.11 10.82
CA ASP A 155 12.59 -1.60 10.80
C ASP A 155 13.27 -1.19 9.50
N LEU A 156 14.26 -0.29 9.61
CA LEU A 156 15.00 0.23 8.46
C LEU A 156 16.00 -0.80 7.90
N ALA A 157 16.41 -1.80 8.68
CA ALA A 157 17.31 -2.84 8.21
C ALA A 157 16.57 -3.87 7.35
N GLU A 158 15.37 -4.26 7.78
CA GLU A 158 14.53 -5.26 7.10
C GLU A 158 13.53 -4.62 6.11
N ALA A 159 13.41 -3.29 6.10
CA ALA A 159 12.41 -2.54 5.32
C ALA A 159 10.98 -3.05 5.54
N THR A 160 10.65 -3.39 6.79
CA THR A 160 9.36 -3.95 7.21
C THR A 160 8.74 -3.07 8.28
N SER A 161 7.47 -2.71 8.08
CA SER A 161 6.66 -2.04 9.11
C SER A 161 5.74 -3.04 9.78
N TRP A 162 5.38 -2.77 11.03
CA TRP A 162 4.42 -3.60 11.77
C TRP A 162 3.46 -2.75 12.60
N THR A 163 2.31 -3.36 12.91
CA THR A 163 1.37 -2.90 13.94
C THR A 163 1.02 -4.08 14.83
N ARG A 164 1.24 -3.93 16.14
CA ARG A 164 0.96 -4.95 17.15
C ARG A 164 0.09 -4.36 18.24
N PHE A 165 -0.91 -5.12 18.68
CA PHE A 165 -1.80 -4.72 19.78
C PHE A 165 -2.50 -5.97 20.36
N LYS A 166 -3.13 -5.78 21.51
CA LYS A 166 -4.07 -6.75 22.07
C LYS A 166 -5.48 -6.17 22.06
N LYS A 167 -6.45 -7.05 21.79
CA LYS A 167 -7.87 -6.77 21.95
C LYS A 167 -8.49 -7.91 22.74
N GLY A 168 -8.94 -7.61 23.97
CA GLY A 168 -9.20 -8.63 24.97
C GLY A 168 -7.94 -9.46 25.24
N ASP A 169 -8.08 -10.78 25.24
CA ASP A 169 -6.97 -11.73 25.44
C ASP A 169 -6.28 -12.16 24.15
N THR A 170 -6.63 -11.54 22.99
CA THR A 170 -6.05 -11.90 21.70
C THR A 170 -5.03 -10.87 21.26
N GLY A 171 -3.82 -11.34 20.96
CA GLY A 171 -2.74 -10.55 20.39
C GLY A 171 -2.77 -10.60 18.86
N TYR A 172 -2.68 -9.43 18.23
CA TYR A 172 -2.69 -9.26 16.78
C TYR A 172 -1.36 -8.68 16.29
N LEU A 173 -0.90 -9.17 15.15
CA LEU A 173 0.24 -8.64 14.42
C LEU A 173 -0.14 -8.43 12.96
N ARG A 174 0.18 -7.25 12.46
CA ARG A 174 0.13 -6.90 11.03
C ARG A 174 1.52 -6.52 10.59
N GLU A 175 1.96 -7.04 9.47
CA GLU A 175 3.26 -6.78 8.88
C GLU A 175 3.09 -6.26 7.46
N TYR A 176 3.93 -5.31 7.08
CA TYR A 176 3.83 -4.62 5.81
C TYR A 176 5.22 -4.54 5.18
N TYR A 177 5.34 -4.91 3.92
CA TYR A 177 6.58 -4.71 3.15
C TYR A 177 6.29 -4.62 1.65
N VAL A 178 7.23 -4.05 0.90
CA VAL A 178 7.14 -3.95 -0.57
C VAL A 178 8.30 -4.73 -1.18
N SER A 179 7.98 -5.87 -1.78
CA SER A 179 8.98 -6.73 -2.45
C SER A 179 9.53 -6.02 -3.69
N ARG A 180 10.85 -6.00 -3.82
CA ARG A 180 11.49 -5.48 -5.03
C ARG A 180 11.60 -6.55 -6.12
N PRO A 181 12.02 -7.80 -5.83
CA PRO A 181 12.12 -8.83 -6.86
C PRO A 181 10.77 -9.23 -7.47
N ASP A 182 9.70 -9.26 -6.65
CA ASP A 182 8.36 -9.68 -7.08
C ASP A 182 7.48 -8.51 -7.52
N ASP A 183 7.92 -7.27 -7.22
CA ASP A 183 7.22 -6.03 -7.54
C ASP A 183 5.77 -6.01 -7.01
N VAL A 184 5.61 -6.35 -5.74
CA VAL A 184 4.33 -6.49 -5.03
C VAL A 184 4.39 -5.88 -3.63
N MET A 185 3.31 -5.23 -3.20
CA MET A 185 3.08 -4.81 -1.82
C MET A 185 2.43 -5.97 -1.07
N VAL A 186 2.88 -6.27 0.13
CA VAL A 186 2.39 -7.40 0.93
C VAL A 186 1.97 -6.92 2.31
N ILE A 187 0.77 -7.33 2.71
CA ILE A 187 0.23 -7.14 4.05
C ILE A 187 -0.04 -8.53 4.64
N GLY A 188 0.67 -8.86 5.72
CA GLY A 188 0.46 -10.06 6.51
C GLY A 188 -0.36 -9.78 7.75
N LEU A 189 -1.37 -10.61 8.02
CA LEU A 189 -2.28 -10.51 9.16
C LEU A 189 -2.22 -11.81 9.96
N SER A 190 -1.94 -11.74 11.26
CA SER A 190 -1.86 -12.89 12.14
C SER A 190 -2.35 -12.58 13.56
N ALA A 191 -2.75 -13.61 14.29
CA ALA A 191 -3.14 -13.56 15.69
C ALA A 191 -2.53 -14.71 16.48
N ASP A 192 -2.42 -14.56 17.81
CA ASP A 192 -1.94 -15.61 18.71
C ASP A 192 -3.02 -16.69 18.99
N LYS A 193 -4.27 -16.44 18.62
CA LYS A 193 -5.36 -17.38 18.66
C LYS A 193 -5.82 -17.76 17.26
N LYS A 194 -6.18 -19.03 17.08
CA LYS A 194 -6.76 -19.50 15.81
C LYS A 194 -8.11 -18.87 15.53
N GLU A 195 -8.45 -18.81 14.24
CA GLU A 195 -9.76 -18.33 13.75
C GLU A 195 -10.08 -16.89 14.16
N SER A 196 -9.05 -16.09 14.49
CA SER A 196 -9.23 -14.73 15.01
C SER A 196 -9.07 -13.64 13.95
N ILE A 197 -8.72 -14.01 12.72
CA ILE A 197 -8.58 -13.04 11.62
C ILE A 197 -9.87 -13.02 10.80
N SER A 198 -10.63 -11.91 10.95
CA SER A 198 -11.84 -11.66 10.18
C SER A 198 -11.88 -10.18 9.78
N PHE A 199 -12.09 -9.91 8.50
CA PHE A 199 -12.12 -8.53 7.96
C PHE A 199 -12.84 -8.44 6.63
N THR A 200 -13.20 -7.23 6.24
CA THR A 200 -13.61 -6.88 4.87
C THR A 200 -12.62 -5.88 4.31
N THR A 201 -12.19 -6.08 3.06
CA THR A 201 -11.25 -5.17 2.40
C THR A 201 -11.74 -4.72 1.05
N HIS A 202 -11.39 -3.48 0.68
CA HIS A 202 -11.70 -2.88 -0.61
C HIS A 202 -10.64 -1.87 -1.01
N LEU A 203 -10.54 -1.59 -2.31
CA LEU A 203 -9.77 -0.48 -2.85
C LEU A 203 -10.63 0.77 -2.92
N ASP A 204 -10.03 1.94 -2.73
CA ASP A 204 -10.72 3.23 -2.81
C ASP A 204 -9.80 4.31 -3.41
N ARG A 205 -10.41 5.23 -4.16
CA ARG A 205 -9.76 6.40 -4.73
C ARG A 205 -10.76 7.52 -4.98
N ALA A 206 -10.39 8.74 -4.66
CA ALA A 206 -11.18 9.92 -4.94
C ALA A 206 -11.16 10.28 -6.44
N GLY A 207 -12.19 9.88 -7.17
CA GLY A 207 -12.40 10.26 -8.58
C GLY A 207 -11.48 9.56 -9.59
N ARG A 208 -11.85 9.66 -10.86
CA ARG A 208 -11.15 9.07 -12.01
C ARG A 208 -10.76 7.62 -11.79
N CYS A 209 -11.66 6.84 -11.16
CA CYS A 209 -11.45 5.43 -10.94
C CYS A 209 -12.71 4.62 -11.19
N ILE A 210 -12.52 3.40 -11.64
CA ILE A 210 -13.51 2.36 -11.74
C ILE A 210 -13.03 1.24 -10.83
N LEU A 211 -13.94 0.74 -9.98
CA LEU A 211 -13.70 -0.37 -9.09
C LEU A 211 -14.46 -1.58 -9.60
N GLU A 212 -13.78 -2.69 -9.79
CA GLU A 212 -14.34 -3.92 -10.34
C GLU A 212 -13.85 -5.12 -9.54
N GLN A 213 -14.58 -6.21 -9.66
CA GLN A 213 -14.10 -7.53 -9.28
C GLN A 213 -13.84 -8.33 -10.55
N THR A 214 -12.67 -8.95 -10.65
CA THR A 214 -12.32 -9.79 -11.78
C THR A 214 -13.01 -11.16 -11.66
N GLU A 215 -13.10 -11.92 -12.76
CA GLU A 215 -13.71 -13.26 -12.78
C GLU A 215 -12.98 -14.25 -11.85
N ASP A 216 -11.67 -14.06 -11.65
CA ASP A 216 -10.81 -14.84 -10.73
C ASP A 216 -10.82 -14.31 -9.30
N GLY A 217 -11.66 -13.30 -9.00
CA GLY A 217 -11.95 -12.84 -7.64
C GLY A 217 -11.00 -11.79 -7.08
N LEU A 218 -10.18 -11.15 -7.92
CA LEU A 218 -9.34 -10.02 -7.50
C LEU A 218 -10.16 -8.73 -7.39
N LEU A 219 -9.78 -7.85 -6.48
CA LEU A 219 -10.21 -6.46 -6.54
C LEU A 219 -9.37 -5.72 -7.58
N LYS A 220 -10.02 -5.00 -8.47
CA LYS A 220 -9.38 -4.19 -9.50
C LYS A 220 -9.81 -2.74 -9.36
N MET A 221 -8.84 -1.84 -9.38
CA MET A 221 -9.02 -0.40 -9.49
C MET A 221 -8.28 0.07 -10.73
N HIS A 222 -8.96 0.81 -11.60
CA HIS A 222 -8.32 1.36 -12.80
C HIS A 222 -8.95 2.68 -13.21
N GLY A 223 -8.27 3.42 -14.05
CA GLY A 223 -8.79 4.69 -14.56
C GLY A 223 -7.83 5.39 -15.50
N ILE A 224 -8.21 6.60 -15.87
CA ILE A 224 -7.44 7.48 -16.74
C ILE A 224 -7.28 8.82 -16.02
N LEU A 225 -6.05 9.27 -15.83
CA LEU A 225 -5.74 10.55 -15.21
C LEU A 225 -6.08 11.70 -16.16
N ASP A 226 -6.11 12.93 -15.62
CA ASP A 226 -6.35 14.11 -16.43
C ASP A 226 -5.15 14.42 -17.32
N SER A 227 -5.37 14.52 -18.62
CA SER A 227 -4.33 15.00 -19.55
C SER A 227 -4.10 16.51 -19.47
N GLY A 228 -5.05 17.25 -18.89
CA GLY A 228 -5.09 18.73 -18.95
C GLY A 228 -5.47 19.27 -20.33
N VAL A 229 -5.81 18.42 -21.29
CA VAL A 229 -6.21 18.80 -22.67
C VAL A 229 -7.57 18.18 -22.95
N GLU A 230 -8.52 19.02 -23.38
CA GLU A 230 -9.87 18.55 -23.72
C GLU A 230 -9.85 17.51 -24.86
N GLY A 231 -10.57 16.41 -24.68
CA GLY A 231 -10.67 15.32 -25.65
C GLY A 231 -9.43 14.43 -25.81
N LYS A 232 -8.40 14.62 -24.94
CA LYS A 232 -7.20 13.78 -24.91
C LYS A 232 -7.17 12.97 -23.62
N ASP A 233 -6.96 11.66 -23.72
CA ASP A 233 -6.73 10.81 -22.55
C ASP A 233 -5.39 11.13 -21.91
N GLY A 234 -5.38 11.09 -20.58
CA GLY A 234 -4.16 11.12 -19.79
C GLY A 234 -3.58 9.71 -19.58
N MET A 235 -2.81 9.55 -18.53
CA MET A 235 -2.19 8.27 -18.22
C MET A 235 -3.21 7.26 -17.71
N HIS A 236 -3.20 6.06 -18.28
CA HIS A 236 -3.94 4.90 -17.79
C HIS A 236 -3.21 4.27 -16.60
N TYR A 237 -3.97 3.78 -15.62
CA TYR A 237 -3.43 3.06 -14.49
C TYR A 237 -4.33 1.89 -14.09
N HIS A 238 -3.73 0.86 -13.49
CA HIS A 238 -4.40 -0.31 -12.92
C HIS A 238 -3.75 -0.68 -11.59
N ALA A 239 -4.58 -1.12 -10.65
CA ALA A 239 -4.13 -1.77 -9.41
C ALA A 239 -5.01 -3.00 -9.16
N TYR A 240 -4.40 -4.07 -8.68
CA TYR A 240 -5.07 -5.32 -8.33
C TYR A 240 -4.73 -5.68 -6.89
N ALA A 241 -5.72 -6.19 -6.16
CA ALA A 241 -5.50 -6.75 -4.84
C ALA A 241 -6.04 -8.18 -4.77
N LYS A 242 -5.19 -9.09 -4.30
CA LYS A 242 -5.48 -10.50 -4.07
C LYS A 242 -5.47 -10.77 -2.57
N VAL A 243 -6.45 -11.52 -2.09
CA VAL A 243 -6.52 -11.95 -0.69
C VAL A 243 -6.31 -13.45 -0.62
N MET A 244 -5.47 -13.88 0.31
CA MET A 244 -5.28 -15.29 0.67
C MET A 244 -5.49 -15.45 2.18
N ALA A 245 -6.05 -16.58 2.60
CA ALA A 245 -6.27 -16.88 4.01
C ALA A 245 -5.95 -18.34 4.30
N GLU A 246 -5.43 -18.60 5.49
CA GLU A 246 -5.14 -19.93 6.03
C GLU A 246 -5.93 -20.16 7.31
N GLY A 247 -6.38 -21.38 7.52
CA GLY A 247 -7.14 -21.82 8.70
C GLY A 247 -8.13 -22.91 8.32
N ARG A 248 -8.45 -23.79 9.26
CA ARG A 248 -9.38 -24.89 9.00
C ARG A 248 -10.79 -24.40 8.61
N ASN A 249 -11.22 -23.32 9.23
CA ASN A 249 -12.54 -22.72 9.03
C ASN A 249 -12.46 -21.33 8.32
N ALA A 250 -11.31 -21.06 7.69
CA ALA A 250 -11.13 -19.85 6.92
C ALA A 250 -12.08 -19.85 5.70
N ASP A 251 -12.79 -18.75 5.51
CA ASP A 251 -13.70 -18.54 4.39
C ASP A 251 -13.38 -17.21 3.73
N ILE A 252 -13.35 -17.17 2.39
CA ILE A 252 -13.14 -15.96 1.59
C ILE A 252 -14.36 -15.78 0.69
N ARG A 253 -15.01 -14.62 0.80
CA ARG A 253 -16.18 -14.27 -0.02
C ARG A 253 -15.98 -12.98 -0.75
N ASN A 254 -16.22 -13.03 -2.02
CA ASN A 254 -16.29 -11.87 -2.88
C ASN A 254 -17.74 -11.38 -2.93
N HIS A 255 -17.93 -10.08 -2.76
CA HIS A 255 -19.27 -9.48 -2.85
C HIS A 255 -19.20 -7.99 -3.22
N VAL A 256 -20.34 -7.39 -3.41
CA VAL A 256 -20.48 -5.96 -3.67
C VAL A 256 -21.26 -5.37 -2.52
N THR A 257 -20.80 -4.25 -1.99
CA THR A 257 -21.49 -3.51 -0.93
C THR A 257 -22.83 -2.94 -1.43
N GLU A 258 -23.69 -2.48 -0.52
CA GLU A 258 -24.93 -1.79 -0.90
C GLU A 258 -24.67 -0.53 -1.75
N SER A 259 -23.52 0.11 -1.60
CA SER A 259 -23.07 1.25 -2.41
C SER A 259 -22.54 0.88 -3.79
N GLY A 260 -22.45 -0.42 -4.13
CA GLY A 260 -21.93 -0.91 -5.40
C GLY A 260 -20.42 -1.10 -5.44
N SER A 261 -19.70 -0.98 -4.33
CA SER A 261 -18.24 -1.14 -4.28
C SER A 261 -17.86 -2.62 -4.11
N PRO A 262 -16.96 -3.18 -4.94
CA PRO A 262 -16.47 -4.54 -4.78
C PRO A 262 -15.60 -4.67 -3.54
N CYS A 263 -15.78 -5.76 -2.80
CA CYS A 263 -15.03 -6.07 -1.60
C CYS A 263 -14.83 -7.57 -1.41
N ILE A 264 -13.85 -7.91 -0.58
CA ILE A 264 -13.54 -9.28 -0.17
C ILE A 264 -13.67 -9.35 1.34
N THR A 265 -14.46 -10.30 1.83
CA THR A 265 -14.55 -10.63 3.25
C THR A 265 -13.82 -11.93 3.53
N VAL A 266 -12.98 -11.91 4.57
CA VAL A 266 -12.34 -13.08 5.18
C VAL A 266 -12.99 -13.31 6.53
N SER A 267 -13.27 -14.58 6.85
CA SER A 267 -13.81 -14.97 8.15
C SER A 267 -13.04 -16.14 8.73
N ASN A 268 -12.82 -16.11 10.05
CA ASN A 268 -12.26 -17.21 10.86
C ASN A 268 -10.91 -17.76 10.35
N ALA A 269 -10.05 -16.90 9.81
CA ALA A 269 -8.72 -17.32 9.40
C ALA A 269 -7.74 -17.32 10.58
N ASP A 270 -6.74 -18.22 10.51
CA ASP A 270 -5.58 -18.23 11.41
C ASP A 270 -4.58 -17.15 10.99
N LYS A 271 -4.42 -16.99 9.67
CA LYS A 271 -3.59 -15.98 9.01
C LYS A 271 -4.22 -15.55 7.72
N ALA A 272 -3.90 -14.33 7.28
CA ALA A 272 -4.29 -13.85 5.95
C ALA A 272 -3.18 -12.97 5.35
N TRP A 273 -3.18 -12.87 4.02
CA TRP A 273 -2.29 -12.00 3.27
C TRP A 273 -3.09 -11.24 2.22
N ILE A 274 -2.68 -10.00 2.02
CA ILE A 274 -3.18 -9.16 0.91
C ILE A 274 -1.97 -8.78 0.07
N PHE A 275 -2.02 -9.10 -1.22
CA PHE A 275 -1.01 -8.76 -2.21
C PHE A 275 -1.56 -7.69 -3.12
N ILE A 276 -0.79 -6.61 -3.36
CA ILE A 276 -1.21 -5.53 -4.24
C ILE A 276 -0.13 -5.32 -5.30
N SER A 277 -0.54 -5.37 -6.56
CA SER A 277 0.27 -5.00 -7.71
C SER A 277 -0.37 -3.85 -8.46
N CYS A 278 0.41 -3.01 -9.12
CA CYS A 278 -0.07 -1.90 -9.92
C CYS A 278 0.86 -1.59 -11.09
N ALA A 279 0.30 -0.96 -12.10
CA ALA A 279 1.04 -0.49 -13.28
C ALA A 279 0.36 0.73 -13.89
N THR A 280 1.14 1.50 -14.66
CA THR A 280 0.66 2.64 -15.45
C THR A 280 1.09 2.49 -16.91
N GLY A 281 0.46 3.24 -17.78
CA GLY A 281 0.83 3.32 -19.19
C GLY A 281 2.12 4.10 -19.47
N PHE A 282 2.85 4.57 -18.44
CA PHE A 282 4.03 5.40 -18.62
C PHE A 282 5.19 4.65 -19.29
N PHE A 283 5.45 3.43 -18.83
CA PHE A 283 6.58 2.64 -19.32
C PHE A 283 6.25 1.74 -20.51
N GLU A 284 5.00 1.40 -20.72
CA GLU A 284 4.63 0.28 -21.59
C GLU A 284 3.62 0.60 -22.68
N GLY A 285 3.04 1.78 -22.70
CA GLY A 285 2.14 2.25 -23.78
C GLY A 285 0.93 1.39 -24.11
N ASP A 286 0.82 0.18 -23.52
CA ASP A 286 -0.22 -0.81 -23.83
C ASP A 286 -0.85 -1.40 -22.55
N SER A 287 -2.17 -1.30 -22.45
CA SER A 287 -2.97 -1.80 -21.33
C SER A 287 -2.90 -3.34 -21.14
N ALA A 288 -2.58 -4.10 -22.19
CA ALA A 288 -2.48 -5.56 -22.11
C ALA A 288 -1.27 -6.02 -21.28
N ASN A 289 -0.15 -5.32 -21.37
CA ASN A 289 1.06 -5.62 -20.59
C ASN A 289 0.91 -5.21 -19.11
N MET A 290 0.03 -4.26 -18.80
CA MET A 290 -0.23 -3.83 -17.42
C MET A 290 -0.93 -4.93 -16.61
N LYS A 291 -1.83 -5.70 -17.23
CA LYS A 291 -2.51 -6.81 -16.57
C LYS A 291 -1.53 -7.97 -16.27
N ALA A 292 -0.66 -8.32 -17.21
CA ALA A 292 0.28 -9.42 -17.06
C ALA A 292 1.32 -9.25 -15.94
N ARG A 293 1.53 -8.02 -15.46
CA ARG A 293 2.40 -7.74 -14.30
C ARG A 293 1.68 -7.83 -12.96
N ALA A 294 0.37 -7.76 -12.97
CA ALA A 294 -0.45 -7.82 -11.77
C ALA A 294 -0.92 -9.26 -11.44
N ASP A 295 -0.91 -10.15 -12.44
CA ASP A 295 -1.22 -11.57 -12.31
C ASP A 295 -0.01 -12.36 -11.75
#